data_8aec89321f10f84919c2dc078166ccf4
#
_entry.id   8aec89321f10f84919c2dc078166ccf4
#
_cell.length_a   1.000
_cell.length_b   1.000
_cell.length_c   1.000
_cell.angle_alpha   90.00
_cell.angle_beta   90.00
_cell.angle_gamma   90.00
#
_symmetry.space_group_name_H-M   'P 1'
#
loop_
_entity.id
_entity.type
_entity.pdbx_description
1 polymer ?
#
loop_
_entity_poly.entity_id
_entity_poly.type
_entity_poly.pdbx_seq_one_letter_code
_entity_poly.pdbx_strand_id
1 'polypeptide(L)'
;LRPLGLRLLYFKDIDGTGTVSAVNDWRLAPEERAKAYVQTLTTREKIGQLFTSDWRMGPKYPSPRLAANGHKPVGDDSGLLDEAPVDVSDSIFGHQALPSTSDMVKKCFNRHVILRENPTPEDLADYLNQLQYLTETCEHFVPMQVMSNSRNENGEVVFGMNDAAGVFA
;
A
#
# COMPACT_ATOMS: atom_id res chain seq x y z
N LEU A 1 18.48 -30.97 -18.33
CA LEU A 1 18.50 -30.27 -19.59
C LEU A 1 19.55 -29.17 -19.53
N ARG A 2 20.67 -29.35 -20.18
CA ARG A 2 21.60 -28.27 -20.51
C ARG A 2 21.36 -27.91 -21.97
N PRO A 3 20.73 -26.81 -22.26
CA PRO A 3 20.93 -26.20 -23.55
C PRO A 3 22.29 -25.53 -23.55
N LEU A 4 23.02 -25.76 -24.58
CA LEU A 4 24.29 -25.16 -24.93
C LEU A 4 24.30 -23.67 -24.59
N GLY A 5 24.98 -23.26 -23.52
CA GLY A 5 25.37 -21.88 -23.26
C GLY A 5 24.27 -20.87 -22.91
N LEU A 6 23.00 -21.23 -22.84
CA LEU A 6 21.93 -20.36 -22.45
C LEU A 6 21.72 -20.42 -20.93
N ARG A 7 22.02 -19.36 -20.22
CA ARG A 7 21.58 -19.15 -18.84
C ARG A 7 20.08 -18.92 -18.82
N LEU A 8 19.33 -19.79 -18.14
CA LEU A 8 17.94 -19.48 -17.80
C LEU A 8 17.93 -18.30 -16.85
N LEU A 9 17.28 -17.22 -17.25
CA LEU A 9 17.05 -16.06 -16.42
C LEU A 9 15.57 -16.05 -16.02
N TYR A 10 15.31 -15.86 -14.73
CA TYR A 10 13.97 -15.66 -14.19
C TYR A 10 13.72 -14.18 -14.04
N PHE A 11 12.53 -13.74 -14.36
CA PHE A 11 12.09 -12.36 -14.15
C PHE A 11 10.65 -12.35 -13.63
N LYS A 12 10.29 -11.29 -12.92
CA LYS A 12 8.89 -11.04 -12.56
C LYS A 12 8.25 -10.31 -13.75
N ASP A 13 7.21 -10.88 -14.31
CA ASP A 13 6.47 -10.28 -15.43
C ASP A 13 5.57 -9.16 -14.91
N ILE A 14 6.16 -7.99 -14.72
CA ILE A 14 5.49 -6.83 -14.12
C ILE A 14 4.48 -6.19 -15.09
N ASP A 15 4.77 -6.25 -16.38
CA ASP A 15 3.96 -5.63 -17.44
C ASP A 15 3.06 -6.63 -18.18
N GLY A 16 3.01 -7.89 -17.74
CA GLY A 16 2.13 -8.93 -18.28
C GLY A 16 2.43 -9.32 -19.73
N THR A 17 3.61 -8.98 -20.26
CA THR A 17 3.95 -9.23 -21.67
C THR A 17 4.45 -10.65 -21.94
N GLY A 18 4.81 -11.39 -20.91
CA GLY A 18 5.44 -12.71 -21.02
C GLY A 18 6.86 -12.69 -21.57
N THR A 19 7.44 -11.51 -21.77
CA THR A 19 8.77 -11.30 -22.35
C THR A 19 9.60 -10.34 -21.51
N VAL A 20 10.92 -10.44 -21.62
CA VAL A 20 11.80 -9.50 -20.92
C VAL A 20 11.73 -8.14 -21.63
N SER A 21 11.13 -7.17 -20.94
CA SER A 21 11.06 -5.76 -21.36
C SER A 21 12.02 -4.90 -20.53
N ALA A 22 12.18 -3.63 -20.89
CA ALA A 22 12.97 -2.70 -20.08
C ALA A 22 12.40 -2.47 -18.68
N VAL A 23 11.10 -2.74 -18.47
CA VAL A 23 10.44 -2.63 -17.16
C VAL A 23 10.87 -3.75 -16.22
N ASN A 24 10.88 -4.99 -16.72
CA ASN A 24 11.07 -6.19 -15.91
C ASN A 24 12.48 -6.81 -16.01
N ASP A 25 13.37 -6.21 -16.80
CA ASP A 25 14.76 -6.64 -16.89
C ASP A 25 15.57 -6.12 -15.69
N TRP A 26 15.69 -6.96 -14.66
CA TRP A 26 16.40 -6.63 -13.43
C TRP A 26 17.90 -6.35 -13.62
N ARG A 27 18.46 -6.61 -14.78
CA ARG A 27 19.87 -6.34 -15.12
C ARG A 27 20.11 -4.87 -15.49
N LEU A 28 19.06 -4.17 -15.89
CA LEU A 28 19.11 -2.73 -16.16
C LEU A 28 19.16 -1.94 -14.85
N ALA A 29 19.75 -0.76 -14.91
CA ALA A 29 19.75 0.17 -13.79
C ALA A 29 18.32 0.52 -13.34
N PRO A 30 18.06 0.69 -12.03
CA PRO A 30 16.74 1.02 -11.53
C PRO A 30 16.12 2.25 -12.21
N GLU A 31 16.91 3.26 -12.51
CA GLU A 31 16.48 4.50 -13.17
C GLU A 31 15.99 4.24 -14.60
N GLU A 32 16.65 3.36 -15.33
CA GLU A 32 16.25 3.01 -16.70
C GLU A 32 14.94 2.23 -16.68
N ARG A 33 14.79 1.29 -15.75
CA ARG A 33 13.57 0.53 -15.52
C ARG A 33 12.41 1.43 -15.12
N ALA A 34 12.64 2.34 -14.16
CA ALA A 34 11.64 3.29 -13.70
C ALA A 34 11.20 4.22 -14.84
N LYS A 35 12.13 4.73 -15.65
CA LYS A 35 11.82 5.57 -16.80
C LYS A 35 10.95 4.84 -17.82
N ALA A 36 11.29 3.60 -18.15
CA ALA A 36 10.50 2.76 -19.05
C ALA A 36 9.10 2.52 -18.47
N TYR A 37 9.02 2.24 -17.17
CA TYR A 37 7.76 1.95 -16.51
C TYR A 37 6.83 3.18 -16.46
N VAL A 38 7.34 4.34 -16.09
CA VAL A 38 6.57 5.60 -16.06
C VAL A 38 5.94 5.93 -17.41
N GLN A 39 6.56 5.49 -18.51
CA GLN A 39 6.00 5.68 -19.86
C GLN A 39 4.75 4.83 -20.12
N THR A 40 4.59 3.70 -19.43
CA THR A 40 3.40 2.85 -19.56
C THR A 40 2.20 3.39 -18.77
N LEU A 41 2.44 4.19 -17.73
CA LEU A 41 1.40 4.70 -16.85
C LEU A 41 0.57 5.80 -17.50
N THR A 42 -0.73 5.74 -17.28
CA THR A 42 -1.64 6.85 -17.59
C THR A 42 -1.37 8.07 -16.71
N THR A 43 -1.87 9.23 -17.11
CA THR A 43 -1.77 10.46 -16.28
C THR A 43 -2.41 10.26 -14.90
N ARG A 44 -3.54 9.56 -14.82
CA ARG A 44 -4.21 9.28 -13.55
C ARG A 44 -3.35 8.43 -12.61
N GLU A 45 -2.73 7.38 -13.14
CA GLU A 45 -1.83 6.52 -12.38
C GLU A 45 -0.60 7.28 -11.89
N LYS A 46 -0.02 8.14 -12.74
CA LYS A 46 1.09 9.02 -12.35
C LYS A 46 0.70 9.96 -11.21
N ILE A 47 -0.48 10.55 -11.27
CA ILE A 47 -1.00 11.41 -10.19
C ILE A 47 -1.15 10.62 -8.91
N GLY A 48 -1.70 9.40 -8.96
CA GLY A 48 -1.85 8.54 -7.79
C GLY A 48 -0.54 8.23 -7.07
N GLN A 49 0.59 8.18 -7.80
CA GLN A 49 1.91 7.97 -7.20
C GLN A 49 2.44 9.18 -6.40
N LEU A 50 1.87 10.37 -6.60
CA LEU A 50 2.35 11.58 -5.94
C LEU A 50 1.70 11.83 -4.59
N PHE A 51 0.68 11.06 -4.22
CA PHE A 51 -0.03 11.23 -2.96
C PHE A 51 0.41 10.19 -1.93
N THR A 52 0.67 10.67 -0.72
CA THR A 52 0.77 9.84 0.47
C THR A 52 -0.51 9.98 1.25
N SER A 53 -1.22 8.87 1.42
CA SER A 53 -2.50 8.83 2.08
C SER A 53 -2.40 8.26 3.49
N ASP A 54 -3.28 8.72 4.34
CA ASP A 54 -3.49 8.18 5.68
C ASP A 54 -4.40 6.95 5.55
N TRP A 55 -3.85 5.76 5.77
CA TRP A 55 -4.58 4.51 5.64
C TRP A 55 -4.88 3.90 6.99
N ARG A 56 -5.91 3.12 7.02
CA ARG A 56 -6.46 2.44 8.17
C ARG A 56 -6.50 0.95 7.93
N MET A 57 -6.37 0.22 9.00
CA MET A 57 -6.58 -1.23 9.00
C MET A 57 -8.08 -1.55 9.07
N GLY A 58 -8.41 -2.80 8.79
CA GLY A 58 -9.77 -3.31 8.73
C GLY A 58 -10.39 -3.62 10.11
N PRO A 59 -11.45 -4.46 10.12
CA PRO A 59 -12.24 -4.73 11.33
C PRO A 59 -11.46 -5.24 12.53
N LYS A 60 -10.35 -5.95 12.31
CA LYS A 60 -9.49 -6.44 13.39
C LYS A 60 -8.81 -5.32 14.18
N TYR A 61 -8.54 -4.18 13.52
CA TYR A 61 -7.89 -3.01 14.12
C TYR A 61 -8.68 -1.73 13.80
N PRO A 62 -9.91 -1.58 14.32
CA PRO A 62 -10.71 -0.42 14.01
C PRO A 62 -10.03 0.85 14.52
N SER A 63 -9.88 1.84 13.66
CA SER A 63 -9.31 3.14 14.04
C SER A 63 -10.20 3.85 15.08
N PRO A 64 -9.73 4.12 16.30
CA PRO A 64 -10.52 4.80 17.33
C PRO A 64 -11.02 6.18 16.88
N ARG A 65 -10.22 6.90 16.11
CA ARG A 65 -10.58 8.22 15.57
C ARG A 65 -11.75 8.14 14.59
N LEU A 66 -11.71 7.16 13.69
CA LEU A 66 -12.77 6.97 12.71
C LEU A 66 -14.02 6.38 13.35
N ALA A 67 -13.88 5.49 14.33
CA ALA A 67 -14.98 4.95 15.11
C ALA A 67 -15.73 6.05 15.89
N ALA A 68 -15.00 7.02 16.44
CA ALA A 68 -15.61 8.18 17.11
C ALA A 68 -16.46 9.02 16.14
N ASN A 69 -16.18 8.99 14.85
CA ASN A 69 -16.95 9.65 13.80
C ASN A 69 -17.98 8.72 13.14
N GLY A 70 -18.26 7.56 13.76
CA GLY A 70 -19.28 6.63 13.28
C GLY A 70 -18.81 5.69 12.17
N HIS A 71 -17.55 5.73 11.77
CA HIS A 71 -17.02 4.80 10.76
C HIS A 71 -16.96 3.38 11.32
N LYS A 72 -17.46 2.44 10.53
CA LYS A 72 -17.36 1.01 10.80
C LYS A 72 -16.57 0.35 9.67
N PRO A 73 -15.40 -0.21 9.96
CA PRO A 73 -14.64 -0.94 8.95
C PRO A 73 -15.47 -2.08 8.37
N VAL A 74 -15.30 -2.35 7.09
CA VAL A 74 -15.97 -3.45 6.37
C VAL A 74 -14.93 -4.43 5.85
N GLY A 75 -15.19 -5.69 6.05
CA GLY A 75 -14.38 -6.84 5.72
C GLY A 75 -14.87 -8.02 6.52
N ASP A 76 -14.18 -9.15 6.48
CA ASP A 76 -14.45 -10.17 7.48
C ASP A 76 -13.87 -9.77 8.85
N ASP A 77 -14.36 -10.32 9.94
CA ASP A 77 -13.98 -9.92 11.31
C ASP A 77 -12.49 -10.10 11.63
N SER A 78 -11.80 -10.96 10.89
CA SER A 78 -10.34 -11.11 10.92
C SER A 78 -9.64 -10.23 9.90
N GLY A 79 -10.39 -9.48 9.11
CA GLY A 79 -9.90 -8.70 7.98
C GLY A 79 -8.96 -7.58 8.41
N LEU A 80 -7.85 -7.49 7.71
CA LEU A 80 -6.85 -6.45 7.94
C LEU A 80 -7.01 -5.26 6.97
N LEU A 81 -7.76 -5.42 5.89
CA LEU A 81 -8.07 -4.35 4.94
C LEU A 81 -9.46 -3.77 5.23
N ASP A 82 -9.56 -2.45 5.26
CA ASP A 82 -10.85 -1.75 5.40
C ASP A 82 -11.45 -1.47 4.02
N GLU A 83 -12.52 -2.17 3.70
CA GLU A 83 -13.24 -2.05 2.43
C GLU A 83 -14.43 -1.07 2.50
N ALA A 84 -14.61 -0.36 3.62
CA ALA A 84 -15.61 0.69 3.69
C ALA A 84 -15.07 2.02 3.15
N PRO A 85 -15.86 2.77 2.37
CA PRO A 85 -15.58 4.17 2.13
C PRO A 85 -15.72 4.96 3.45
N VAL A 86 -14.85 5.94 3.67
CA VAL A 86 -14.93 6.84 4.82
C VAL A 86 -15.48 8.19 4.39
N ASP A 87 -16.56 8.61 5.03
CA ASP A 87 -16.99 9.99 5.00
C ASP A 87 -16.62 10.65 6.35
N VAL A 88 -15.71 11.60 6.30
CA VAL A 88 -15.27 12.38 7.46
C VAL A 88 -15.74 13.84 7.32
N SER A 89 -17.01 14.01 6.96
CA SER A 89 -17.62 15.33 6.73
C SER A 89 -17.45 16.28 7.91
N ASP A 90 -17.38 15.76 9.14
CA ASP A 90 -17.24 16.53 10.38
C ASP A 90 -15.79 16.60 10.90
N SER A 91 -14.81 16.19 10.08
CA SER A 91 -13.41 16.29 10.46
C SER A 91 -12.93 17.74 10.54
N ILE A 92 -12.08 18.03 11.55
CA ILE A 92 -11.39 19.33 11.66
C ILE A 92 -10.50 19.64 10.43
N PHE A 93 -10.20 18.64 9.63
CA PHE A 93 -9.44 18.75 8.37
C PHE A 93 -10.34 18.96 7.14
N GLY A 94 -11.64 19.22 7.34
CA GLY A 94 -12.61 19.42 6.26
C GLY A 94 -13.26 18.14 5.76
N HIS A 95 -14.11 18.29 4.77
CA HIS A 95 -14.82 17.17 4.14
C HIS A 95 -13.83 16.28 3.37
N GLN A 96 -13.60 15.09 3.88
CA GLN A 96 -12.79 14.10 3.22
C GLN A 96 -13.60 12.81 3.03
N ALA A 97 -13.84 12.46 1.78
CA ALA A 97 -14.31 11.15 1.43
C ALA A 97 -13.09 10.31 1.00
N LEU A 98 -12.79 9.28 1.75
CA LEU A 98 -11.73 8.34 1.41
C LEU A 98 -12.37 7.07 0.84
N PRO A 99 -11.91 6.59 -0.31
CA PRO A 99 -12.40 5.33 -0.87
C PRO A 99 -11.96 4.14 0.01
N SER A 100 -12.54 2.98 -0.26
CA SER A 100 -12.09 1.71 0.33
C SER A 100 -10.62 1.42 -0.02
N THR A 101 -9.97 0.52 0.72
CA THR A 101 -8.58 0.12 0.45
C THR A 101 -8.41 -0.38 -0.98
N SER A 102 -9.31 -1.26 -1.45
CA SER A 102 -9.27 -1.75 -2.83
C SER A 102 -9.43 -0.64 -3.86
N ASP A 103 -10.32 0.31 -3.62
CA ASP A 103 -10.54 1.43 -4.52
C ASP A 103 -9.36 2.40 -4.54
N MET A 104 -8.73 2.63 -3.38
CA MET A 104 -7.51 3.42 -3.28
C MET A 104 -6.37 2.84 -4.12
N VAL A 105 -6.20 1.51 -4.06
CA VAL A 105 -5.17 0.81 -4.83
C VAL A 105 -5.52 0.77 -6.31
N LYS A 106 -6.73 0.33 -6.66
CA LYS A 106 -7.10 -0.01 -8.04
C LYS A 106 -7.60 1.18 -8.84
N LYS A 107 -8.37 2.08 -8.22
CA LYS A 107 -9.00 3.22 -8.91
C LYS A 107 -8.22 4.52 -8.76
N CYS A 108 -7.62 4.74 -7.57
CA CYS A 108 -6.83 5.93 -7.31
C CYS A 108 -5.34 5.73 -7.58
N PHE A 109 -4.90 4.49 -7.75
CA PHE A 109 -3.51 4.10 -7.99
C PHE A 109 -2.56 4.63 -6.92
N ASN A 110 -3.04 4.77 -5.68
CA ASN A 110 -2.21 5.19 -4.56
C ASN A 110 -1.25 4.07 -4.16
N ARG A 111 0.02 4.42 -3.93
CA ARG A 111 1.10 3.47 -3.59
C ARG A 111 1.92 3.91 -2.38
N HIS A 112 1.62 5.06 -1.81
CA HIS A 112 2.33 5.58 -0.65
C HIS A 112 1.32 5.82 0.47
N VAL A 113 1.54 5.15 1.59
CA VAL A 113 0.59 5.18 2.71
C VAL A 113 1.30 5.40 4.03
N ILE A 114 0.62 6.06 4.95
CA ILE A 114 1.03 6.17 6.34
C ILE A 114 0.09 5.30 7.17
N LEU A 115 0.65 4.32 7.86
CA LEU A 115 -0.08 3.49 8.81
C LEU A 115 -0.11 4.18 10.18
N ARG A 116 -1.27 4.17 10.81
CA ARG A 116 -1.50 4.85 12.11
C ARG A 116 -2.00 3.94 13.21
N GLU A 117 -2.31 2.71 12.91
CA GLU A 117 -2.72 1.70 13.88
C GLU A 117 -1.50 1.02 14.50
N ASN A 118 -1.72 0.34 15.62
CA ASN A 118 -0.70 -0.40 16.37
C ASN A 118 -0.98 -1.91 16.33
N PRO A 119 -0.82 -2.57 15.18
CA PRO A 119 -1.02 -4.01 15.07
C PRO A 119 0.12 -4.79 15.74
N THR A 120 -0.11 -6.08 15.99
CA THR A 120 0.98 -6.99 16.32
C THR A 120 1.96 -7.09 15.13
N PRO A 121 3.22 -7.49 15.36
CA PRO A 121 4.18 -7.68 14.27
C PRO A 121 3.69 -8.65 13.19
N GLU A 122 3.01 -9.73 13.60
CA GLU A 122 2.44 -10.73 12.70
C GLU A 122 1.35 -10.13 11.83
N ASP A 123 0.39 -9.43 12.43
CA ASP A 123 -0.71 -8.80 11.70
C ASP A 123 -0.22 -7.65 10.81
N LEU A 124 0.83 -6.94 11.24
CA LEU A 124 1.48 -5.94 10.39
C LEU A 124 2.08 -6.59 9.14
N ALA A 125 2.79 -7.69 9.30
CA ALA A 125 3.37 -8.43 8.18
C ALA A 125 2.28 -8.92 7.22
N ASP A 126 1.20 -9.48 7.74
CA ASP A 126 0.07 -9.96 6.93
C ASP A 126 -0.65 -8.81 6.23
N TYR A 127 -0.87 -7.69 6.90
CA TYR A 127 -1.44 -6.49 6.30
C TYR A 127 -0.59 -5.99 5.12
N LEU A 128 0.73 -5.88 5.32
CA LEU A 128 1.66 -5.46 4.28
C LEU A 128 1.65 -6.43 3.09
N ASN A 129 1.61 -7.74 3.36
CA ASN A 129 1.51 -8.76 2.31
C ASN A 129 0.21 -8.64 1.53
N GLN A 130 -0.92 -8.42 2.20
CA GLN A 130 -2.21 -8.22 1.54
C GLN A 130 -2.21 -6.98 0.66
N LEU A 131 -1.63 -5.85 1.12
CA LEU A 131 -1.47 -4.65 0.32
C LEU A 131 -0.59 -4.90 -0.92
N GLN A 132 0.54 -5.60 -0.77
CA GLN A 132 1.40 -5.95 -1.91
C GLN A 132 0.65 -6.84 -2.90
N TYR A 133 -0.03 -7.88 -2.41
CA TYR A 133 -0.84 -8.75 -3.25
C TYR A 133 -1.92 -7.97 -4.02
N LEU A 134 -2.59 -7.04 -3.35
CA LEU A 134 -3.61 -6.20 -3.98
C LEU A 134 -3.01 -5.35 -5.12
N THR A 135 -1.79 -4.81 -4.94
CA THR A 135 -1.11 -4.08 -6.03
C THR A 135 -0.74 -4.98 -7.20
N GLU A 136 -0.42 -6.26 -6.95
CA GLU A 136 -0.11 -7.23 -7.99
C GLU A 136 -1.32 -7.60 -8.86
N THR A 137 -2.54 -7.34 -8.38
CA THR A 137 -3.77 -7.52 -9.17
C THR A 137 -4.09 -6.34 -10.09
N CYS A 138 -3.31 -5.27 -10.05
CA CYS A 138 -3.48 -4.12 -10.93
C CYS A 138 -2.81 -4.38 -12.29
N GLU A 139 -3.36 -3.76 -13.33
CA GLU A 139 -2.78 -3.81 -14.67
C GLU A 139 -1.32 -3.33 -14.70
N HIS A 140 -1.04 -2.25 -13.96
CA HIS A 140 0.31 -1.77 -13.75
C HIS A 140 0.73 -1.99 -12.30
N PHE A 141 1.66 -2.91 -12.10
CA PHE A 141 2.17 -3.23 -10.78
C PHE A 141 3.25 -2.25 -10.33
N VAL A 142 2.94 -1.48 -9.29
CA VAL A 142 3.93 -0.73 -8.50
C VAL A 142 3.81 -1.20 -7.06
N PRO A 143 4.92 -1.58 -6.40
CA PRO A 143 4.87 -1.99 -5.00
C PRO A 143 4.33 -0.89 -4.10
N MET A 144 3.57 -1.30 -3.08
CA MET A 144 3.15 -0.40 -2.02
C MET A 144 4.35 0.01 -1.16
N GLN A 145 4.46 1.30 -0.85
CA GLN A 145 5.39 1.83 0.14
C GLN A 145 4.58 2.24 1.37
N VAL A 146 4.88 1.60 2.48
CA VAL A 146 4.21 1.87 3.75
C VAL A 146 5.19 2.56 4.69
N MET A 147 4.77 3.70 5.21
CA MET A 147 5.50 4.46 6.20
C MET A 147 4.82 4.33 7.55
N SER A 148 5.60 4.21 8.59
CA SER A 148 5.12 4.34 9.96
C SER A 148 5.12 5.81 10.37
N ASN A 149 4.17 6.18 11.22
CA ASN A 149 4.18 7.47 11.90
C ASN A 149 4.57 7.23 13.37
N SER A 150 5.74 6.66 13.53
CA SER A 150 6.26 6.22 14.82
C SER A 150 6.59 7.39 15.73
N ARG A 151 6.35 7.21 17.03
CA ARG A 151 6.80 8.12 18.09
C ARG A 151 7.57 7.32 19.12
N ASN A 152 8.57 7.94 19.73
CA ASN A 152 9.38 7.35 20.80
C ASN A 152 8.73 7.57 22.18
N GLU A 153 7.44 7.34 22.29
CA GLU A 153 6.65 7.58 23.48
C GLU A 153 5.96 6.29 23.92
N ASN A 154 5.98 6.01 25.20
CA ASN A 154 5.27 4.88 25.77
C ASN A 154 3.77 5.15 25.86
N GLY A 155 2.96 4.22 25.42
CA GLY A 155 1.51 4.25 25.54
C GLY A 155 0.76 4.50 24.25
N GLU A 156 -0.56 4.56 24.35
CA GLU A 156 -1.44 4.83 23.22
C GLU A 156 -1.34 6.31 22.81
N VAL A 157 -1.16 6.52 21.52
CA VAL A 157 -1.16 7.85 20.92
C VAL A 157 -2.38 8.02 20.02
N VAL A 158 -2.94 9.21 20.02
CA VAL A 158 -4.13 9.54 19.19
C VAL A 158 -3.75 9.56 17.70
N PHE A 159 -2.52 9.96 17.40
CA PHE A 159 -2.00 10.02 16.06
C PHE A 159 -0.62 9.36 16.02
N GLY A 160 -0.44 8.40 15.14
CA GLY A 160 0.80 7.68 14.95
C GLY A 160 0.84 6.35 15.69
N MET A 161 1.93 5.64 15.50
CA MET A 161 2.18 4.34 16.10
C MET A 161 2.90 4.53 17.44
N ASN A 162 2.64 3.64 18.39
CA ASN A 162 3.33 3.63 19.67
C ASN A 162 4.76 3.09 19.56
N ASP A 163 5.47 3.07 20.68
CA ASP A 163 6.88 2.64 20.75
C ASP A 163 7.12 1.21 20.27
N ALA A 164 6.15 0.31 20.42
CA ALA A 164 6.32 -1.06 19.95
C ALA A 164 6.58 -1.13 18.44
N ALA A 165 6.08 -0.17 17.71
CA ALA A 165 6.30 -0.03 16.27
C ALA A 165 7.41 0.99 15.93
N GLY A 166 7.84 1.78 16.89
CA GLY A 166 8.82 2.87 16.75
C GLY A 166 10.18 2.63 17.38
N VAL A 167 10.51 1.40 17.70
CA VAL A 167 11.69 1.00 18.53
C VAL A 167 13.04 1.47 17.97
N PHE A 168 13.10 1.94 16.76
CA PHE A 168 14.36 2.29 16.10
C PHE A 168 14.49 3.76 15.75
N ALA A 169 13.77 4.57 16.42
CA ALA A 169 13.98 6.00 16.28
C ALA A 169 15.11 6.50 17.15
#